data_2ae4405ede0e5135e083c1e174e8c9f7
#
_entry.id   2ae4405ede0e5135e083c1e174e8c9f7
#
_cell.length_a   1.000
_cell.length_b   1.000
_cell.length_c   1.000
_cell.angle_alpha   90.00
_cell.angle_beta   90.00
_cell.angle_gamma   90.00
#
_symmetry.space_group_name_H-M   'P 1'
#
loop_
_entity.id
_entity.type
_entity.pdbx_description
1 polymer ?
#
loop_
_entity_poly.entity_id
_entity_poly.type
_entity_poly.pdbx_seq_one_letter_code
_entity_poly.pdbx_strand_id
1 'polypeptide(L)'
;MPHITQRIGFAVVAKAPIERFHAHAQGRGWRHARLLSSANTTYNHDYKAEGPDGSQLPMATVFSRRGGMIRHVWSSELWLVPTDPGQNPRHVDFMWPLWAIFDRTPEGRGTDWHPRLDYR
;
A
#
# COMPACT_ATOMS: atom_id res chain seq x y z
N MET A 1 -8.19 8.12 -6.60
CA MET A 1 -7.90 8.98 -5.42
C MET A 1 -8.98 10.00 -5.09
N PRO A 2 -9.57 10.77 -6.03
CA PRO A 2 -10.52 11.84 -5.66
C PRO A 2 -11.71 11.37 -4.81
N HIS A 3 -12.22 10.17 -5.05
CA HIS A 3 -13.37 9.63 -4.31
C HIS A 3 -13.03 9.25 -2.87
N ILE A 4 -11.84 8.72 -2.62
CA ILE A 4 -11.38 8.36 -1.26
C ILE A 4 -11.21 9.61 -0.41
N THR A 5 -10.56 10.63 -0.94
CA THR A 5 -10.23 11.86 -0.21
C THR A 5 -11.45 12.72 0.14
N GLN A 6 -12.61 12.46 -0.50
CA GLN A 6 -13.88 13.09 -0.11
C GLN A 6 -14.46 12.53 1.19
N ARG A 7 -14.05 11.36 1.60
CA ARG A 7 -14.63 10.64 2.75
C ARG A 7 -13.65 10.43 3.90
N ILE A 8 -12.37 10.28 3.56
CA ILE A 8 -11.31 10.03 4.55
C ILE A 8 -10.05 10.83 4.19
N GLY A 9 -9.24 11.13 5.20
CA GLY A 9 -7.87 11.59 4.99
C GLY A 9 -7.04 10.43 4.43
N PHE A 10 -6.36 10.66 3.30
CA PHE A 10 -5.49 9.68 2.66
C PHE A 10 -4.10 10.26 2.47
N ALA A 11 -3.07 9.50 2.81
CA ALA A 11 -1.69 9.85 2.55
C ALA A 11 -0.89 8.63 2.11
N VAL A 12 0.12 8.85 1.29
CA VAL A 12 1.14 7.85 0.98
C VAL A 12 2.36 8.17 1.82
N VAL A 13 2.87 7.18 2.54
CA VAL A 13 4.04 7.31 3.41
C VAL A 13 5.19 6.52 2.81
N ALA A 14 6.39 7.08 2.79
CA ALA A 14 7.60 6.38 2.38
C ALA A 14 8.80 6.76 3.25
N LYS A 15 9.66 5.79 3.55
CA LYS A 15 10.93 5.97 4.25
C LYS A 15 11.99 6.49 3.27
N ALA A 16 11.76 7.67 2.73
CA ALA A 16 12.62 8.35 1.77
C ALA A 16 12.63 9.86 2.04
N PRO A 17 13.73 10.59 1.75
CA PRO A 17 13.73 12.05 1.78
C PRO A 17 12.57 12.60 0.96
N ILE A 18 11.92 13.66 1.48
CA ILE A 18 10.67 14.15 0.88
C ILE A 18 10.86 14.65 -0.56
N GLU A 19 12.00 15.23 -0.88
CA GLU A 19 12.33 15.72 -2.22
C GLU A 19 12.39 14.57 -3.23
N ARG A 20 13.06 13.46 -2.85
CA ARG A 20 13.12 12.24 -3.67
C ARG A 20 11.74 11.62 -3.86
N PHE A 21 10.93 11.64 -2.80
CA PHE A 21 9.57 11.09 -2.86
C PHE A 21 8.67 11.94 -3.76
N HIS A 22 8.76 13.26 -3.70
CA HIS A 22 8.05 14.16 -4.60
C HIS A 22 8.45 13.95 -6.07
N ALA A 23 9.75 13.83 -6.36
CA ALA A 23 10.24 13.57 -7.73
C ALA A 23 9.68 12.25 -8.28
N HIS A 24 9.68 11.19 -7.45
CA HIS A 24 9.09 9.90 -7.83
C HIS A 24 7.58 10.04 -8.11
N ALA A 25 6.83 10.68 -7.23
CA ALA A 25 5.39 10.87 -7.38
C ALA A 25 5.04 11.68 -8.64
N GLN A 26 5.81 12.71 -8.96
CA GLN A 26 5.66 13.46 -10.20
C GLN A 26 5.89 12.59 -11.43
N GLY A 27 6.96 11.80 -11.46
CA GLY A 27 7.26 10.86 -12.53
C GLY A 27 6.16 9.80 -12.72
N ARG A 28 5.44 9.47 -11.65
CA ARG A 28 4.29 8.53 -11.64
C ARG A 28 2.94 9.21 -11.90
N GLY A 29 2.89 10.53 -12.08
CA GLY A 29 1.65 11.27 -12.29
C GLY A 29 0.73 11.32 -11.06
N TRP A 30 1.24 11.19 -9.85
CA TRP A 30 0.46 11.25 -8.60
C TRP A 30 0.15 12.70 -8.20
N ARG A 31 -0.79 13.32 -8.88
CA ARG A 31 -1.06 14.76 -8.75
C ARG A 31 -1.83 15.15 -7.49
N HIS A 32 -2.53 14.20 -6.85
CA HIS A 32 -3.47 14.50 -5.76
C HIS A 32 -3.20 13.65 -4.50
N ALA A 33 -2.06 12.99 -4.42
CA ALA A 33 -1.67 12.24 -3.24
C ALA A 33 -0.98 13.18 -2.23
N ARG A 34 -1.43 13.15 -0.97
CA ARG A 34 -0.65 13.72 0.13
C ARG A 34 0.53 12.80 0.39
N LEU A 35 1.74 13.33 0.33
CA LEU A 35 2.98 12.58 0.53
C LEU A 35 3.57 12.93 1.89
N LEU A 36 3.97 11.91 2.65
CA LEU A 36 4.60 12.06 3.94
C LEU A 36 5.90 11.24 3.98
N SER A 37 6.98 11.86 4.39
CA SER A 37 8.25 11.18 4.61
C SER A 37 8.31 10.62 6.04
N SER A 38 8.69 9.35 6.16
CA SER A 38 9.04 8.71 7.44
C SER A 38 10.54 8.46 7.60
N ALA A 39 11.39 9.09 6.77
CA ALA A 39 12.82 8.82 6.69
C ALA A 39 13.56 8.95 8.03
N ASN A 40 13.17 9.91 8.88
CA ASN A 40 13.82 10.19 10.16
C ASN A 40 12.89 9.90 11.35
N THR A 41 12.03 8.90 11.22
CA THR A 41 11.06 8.52 12.25
C THR A 41 11.07 7.02 12.46
N THR A 42 10.46 6.58 13.55
CA THR A 42 10.24 5.15 13.86
C THR A 42 8.96 4.61 13.25
N TYR A 43 8.22 5.42 12.46
CA TYR A 43 6.89 5.08 11.95
C TYR A 43 6.84 3.69 11.27
N ASN A 44 7.77 3.42 10.35
CA ASN A 44 7.76 2.15 9.65
C ASN A 44 7.98 0.96 10.59
N HIS A 45 8.90 1.09 11.53
CA HIS A 45 9.14 0.08 12.56
C HIS A 45 7.90 -0.12 13.46
N ASP A 46 7.34 0.97 13.99
CA ASP A 46 6.25 0.93 14.97
C ASP A 46 4.97 0.31 14.39
N TYR A 47 4.72 0.54 13.09
CA TYR A 47 3.56 0.02 12.37
C TYR A 47 3.88 -1.18 11.47
N LYS A 48 5.02 -1.85 11.68
CA LYS A 48 5.43 -3.08 10.97
C LYS A 48 5.55 -2.90 9.45
N ALA A 49 5.86 -1.70 9.02
CA ALA A 49 6.04 -1.35 7.61
C ALA A 49 7.52 -1.42 7.15
N GLU A 50 8.35 -2.16 7.89
CA GLU A 50 9.74 -2.46 7.49
C GLU A 50 10.15 -3.86 7.95
N GLY A 51 10.97 -4.50 7.12
CA GLY A 51 11.57 -5.79 7.41
C GLY A 51 12.75 -5.70 8.39
N PRO A 52 13.29 -6.85 8.82
CA PRO A 52 14.45 -6.90 9.73
C PRO A 52 15.70 -6.22 9.17
N ASP A 53 15.82 -6.15 7.85
CA ASP A 53 16.90 -5.49 7.11
C ASP A 53 16.65 -3.99 6.88
N GLY A 54 15.55 -3.45 7.42
CA GLY A 54 15.14 -2.06 7.24
C GLY A 54 14.52 -1.75 5.88
N SER A 55 14.29 -2.76 5.03
CA SER A 55 13.54 -2.59 3.77
C SER A 55 12.09 -2.21 4.03
N GLN A 56 11.53 -1.35 3.18
CA GLN A 56 10.13 -0.96 3.31
C GLN A 56 9.21 -2.09 2.87
N LEU A 57 8.18 -2.34 3.68
CA LEU A 57 7.09 -3.25 3.37
C LEU A 57 5.84 -2.46 2.95
N PRO A 58 5.08 -2.95 1.95
CA PRO A 58 3.83 -2.33 1.57
C PRO A 58 2.76 -2.59 2.63
N MET A 59 2.33 -1.54 3.32
CA MET A 59 1.32 -1.60 4.37
C MET A 59 0.17 -0.65 4.09
N ALA A 60 -1.03 -1.05 4.44
CA ALA A 60 -2.15 -0.15 4.63
C ALA A 60 -2.42 0.00 6.13
N THR A 61 -2.42 1.23 6.63
CA THR A 61 -2.64 1.52 8.05
C THR A 61 -3.76 2.54 8.20
N VAL A 62 -4.70 2.25 9.09
CA VAL A 62 -5.87 3.09 9.34
C VAL A 62 -5.82 3.65 10.76
N PHE A 63 -5.98 4.97 10.85
CA PHE A 63 -6.12 5.68 12.11
C PHE A 63 -7.47 6.37 12.17
N SER A 64 -8.03 6.48 13.37
CA SER A 64 -9.18 7.34 13.66
C SER A 64 -8.77 8.49 14.57
N ARG A 65 -9.38 9.68 14.36
CA ARG A 65 -9.24 10.81 15.25
C ARG A 65 -10.61 11.21 15.76
N ARG A 66 -10.83 11.03 17.07
CA ARG A 66 -12.08 11.40 17.74
C ARG A 66 -11.77 12.06 19.07
N GLY A 67 -12.43 13.18 19.37
CA GLY A 67 -12.21 13.90 20.63
C GLY A 67 -10.76 14.31 20.89
N GLY A 68 -10.00 14.67 19.83
CA GLY A 68 -8.59 15.02 19.95
C GLY A 68 -7.64 13.81 20.07
N MET A 69 -8.17 12.60 20.26
CA MET A 69 -7.38 11.38 20.41
C MET A 69 -7.22 10.64 19.06
N ILE A 70 -5.99 10.26 18.76
CA ILE A 70 -5.67 9.43 17.60
C ILE A 70 -5.51 7.98 18.05
N ARG A 71 -6.19 7.07 17.37
CA ARG A 71 -6.11 5.63 17.62
C ARG A 71 -5.75 4.90 16.34
N HIS A 72 -4.83 3.96 16.44
CA HIS A 72 -4.62 2.96 15.41
C HIS A 72 -5.81 2.00 15.40
N VAL A 73 -6.44 1.82 14.25
CA VAL A 73 -7.67 1.03 14.11
C VAL A 73 -7.40 -0.30 13.44
N TRP A 74 -6.55 -0.28 12.40
CA TRP A 74 -6.31 -1.45 11.58
C TRP A 74 -5.03 -1.29 10.76
N SER A 75 -4.35 -2.39 10.50
CA SER A 75 -3.26 -2.49 9.54
C SER A 75 -3.30 -3.82 8.81
N SER A 76 -2.84 -3.85 7.59
CA SER A 76 -2.60 -5.07 6.83
C SER A 76 -1.41 -4.90 5.92
N GLU A 77 -0.60 -5.93 5.81
CA GLU A 77 0.38 -6.03 4.74
C GLU A 77 -0.33 -6.16 3.39
N LEU A 78 0.27 -5.58 2.38
CA LEU A 78 -0.17 -5.72 1.00
C LEU A 78 0.76 -6.73 0.32
N TRP A 79 0.26 -7.97 0.13
CA TRP A 79 0.84 -9.10 -0.64
C TRP A 79 2.27 -9.59 -0.31
N LEU A 80 2.69 -9.50 0.93
CA LEU A 80 3.98 -10.06 1.39
C LEU A 80 3.84 -11.14 2.45
N VAL A 81 2.64 -11.65 2.66
CA VAL A 81 2.43 -12.80 3.56
C VAL A 81 2.93 -14.05 2.86
N PRO A 82 3.76 -14.89 3.52
CA PRO A 82 4.08 -16.20 2.98
C PRO A 82 2.81 -16.99 2.71
N THR A 83 2.71 -17.55 1.53
CA THR A 83 1.58 -18.41 1.16
C THR A 83 1.78 -19.83 1.68
N ASP A 84 0.69 -20.55 1.87
CA ASP A 84 0.76 -21.97 2.12
C ASP A 84 1.40 -22.72 0.94
N PRO A 85 2.03 -23.88 1.17
CA PRO A 85 2.59 -24.68 0.09
C PRO A 85 1.57 -24.94 -1.03
N GLY A 86 1.94 -24.61 -2.25
CA GLY A 86 1.09 -24.75 -3.43
C GLY A 86 0.15 -23.58 -3.73
N GLN A 87 0.10 -22.54 -2.87
CA GLN A 87 -0.64 -21.31 -3.14
C GLN A 87 0.21 -20.26 -3.84
N ASN A 88 -0.41 -19.49 -4.73
CA ASN A 88 0.23 -18.33 -5.34
C ASN A 88 0.10 -17.10 -4.42
N PRO A 89 1.19 -16.33 -4.14
CA PRO A 89 1.16 -15.12 -3.32
C PRO A 89 0.10 -14.08 -3.74
N ARG A 90 -0.29 -14.09 -5.00
CA ARG A 90 -1.34 -13.21 -5.54
C ARG A 90 -2.71 -13.43 -4.91
N HIS A 91 -2.94 -14.57 -4.31
CA HIS A 91 -4.23 -14.91 -3.70
C HIS A 91 -4.43 -14.27 -2.31
N VAL A 92 -3.37 -13.79 -1.68
CA VAL A 92 -3.45 -13.18 -0.34
C VAL A 92 -3.71 -11.66 -0.38
N ASP A 93 -3.52 -11.00 -1.52
CA ASP A 93 -3.83 -9.58 -1.68
C ASP A 93 -5.32 -9.37 -1.95
N PHE A 94 -6.05 -8.98 -0.90
CA PHE A 94 -7.47 -8.66 -0.99
C PHE A 94 -7.75 -7.16 -1.20
N MET A 95 -6.74 -6.30 -1.05
CA MET A 95 -6.91 -4.85 -1.12
C MET A 95 -6.92 -4.32 -2.55
N TRP A 96 -6.38 -5.06 -3.50
CA TRP A 96 -6.33 -4.61 -4.88
C TRP A 96 -7.61 -4.92 -5.65
N PRO A 97 -8.38 -3.89 -6.05
CA PRO A 97 -9.69 -4.09 -6.68
C PRO A 97 -9.68 -4.93 -7.95
N LEU A 98 -8.54 -4.96 -8.66
CA LEU A 98 -8.38 -5.73 -9.89
C LEU A 98 -8.53 -7.24 -9.66
N TRP A 99 -8.01 -7.75 -8.52
CA TRP A 99 -8.20 -9.15 -8.17
C TRP A 99 -9.66 -9.50 -7.98
N ALA A 100 -10.43 -8.62 -7.35
CA ALA A 100 -11.86 -8.81 -7.19
C ALA A 100 -12.62 -8.83 -8.54
N ILE A 101 -12.11 -8.17 -9.56
CA ILE A 101 -12.66 -8.24 -10.92
C ILE A 101 -12.29 -9.56 -11.57
N PHE A 102 -11.01 -9.96 -11.50
CA PHE A 102 -10.56 -11.23 -12.08
C PHE A 102 -11.27 -12.44 -11.47
N ASP A 103 -11.52 -12.43 -10.16
CA ASP A 103 -12.26 -13.50 -9.47
C ASP A 103 -13.70 -13.70 -10.01
N ARG A 104 -14.20 -12.75 -10.80
CA ARG A 104 -15.53 -12.82 -11.44
C ARG A 104 -15.48 -13.22 -12.91
N THR A 105 -14.29 -13.47 -13.45
CA THR A 105 -14.12 -14.01 -14.80
C THR A 105 -13.95 -15.54 -14.74
N PRO A 106 -14.29 -16.28 -15.80
CA PRO A 106 -14.10 -17.74 -15.84
C PRO A 106 -12.66 -18.17 -15.59
N GLU A 107 -11.68 -17.38 -16.05
CA GLU A 107 -10.25 -17.64 -15.94
C GLU A 107 -9.68 -17.30 -14.55
N GLY A 108 -10.40 -16.45 -13.79
CA GLY A 108 -9.96 -15.99 -12.47
C GLY A 108 -8.65 -15.18 -12.54
N ARG A 109 -7.86 -15.25 -11.49
CA ARG A 109 -6.57 -14.52 -11.39
C ARG A 109 -5.47 -15.11 -12.27
N GLY A 110 -5.62 -16.34 -12.72
CA GLY A 110 -4.55 -17.09 -13.35
C GLY A 110 -3.35 -17.33 -12.41
N THR A 111 -2.27 -17.88 -12.93
CA THR A 111 -1.10 -18.27 -12.11
C THR A 111 0.17 -17.48 -12.41
N ASP A 112 0.25 -16.83 -13.55
CA ASP A 112 1.49 -16.31 -14.14
C ASP A 112 1.43 -14.81 -14.50
N TRP A 113 0.24 -14.21 -14.57
CA TRP A 113 0.12 -12.79 -14.88
C TRP A 113 0.42 -11.92 -13.64
N HIS A 114 1.26 -10.92 -13.84
CA HIS A 114 1.55 -9.88 -12.84
C HIS A 114 1.41 -8.49 -13.47
N PRO A 115 0.95 -7.49 -12.70
CA PRO A 115 0.88 -6.12 -13.20
C PRO A 115 2.28 -5.58 -13.50
N ARG A 116 2.34 -4.72 -14.51
CA ARG A 116 3.56 -3.99 -14.89
C ARG A 116 3.39 -2.51 -14.60
N LEU A 117 4.50 -1.80 -14.50
CA LEU A 117 4.49 -0.34 -14.37
C LEU A 117 4.20 0.35 -15.71
N ASP A 118 4.48 -0.34 -16.82
CA ASP A 118 4.29 0.14 -18.18
C ASP A 118 3.79 -1.00 -19.06
N TYR A 119 2.83 -0.71 -19.95
CA TYR A 119 2.20 -1.65 -20.88
C TYR A 119 2.40 -1.23 -22.34
N ARG A 120 3.48 -0.53 -22.66
CA ARG A 120 3.85 -0.17 -24.03
C ARG A 120 4.38 -1.38 -24.80
#